data_5553567691c289f63f6304baa03f1108
#
_entry.id   5553567691c289f63f6304baa03f1108
#
_cell.length_a   1.000
_cell.length_b   1.000
_cell.length_c   1.000
_cell.angle_alpha   90.00
_cell.angle_beta   90.00
_cell.angle_gamma   90.00
#
_symmetry.space_group_name_H-M   'P 1'
#
loop_
_entity.id
_entity.type
_entity.pdbx_description
1 polymer ?
#
loop_
_entity_poly.entity_id
_entity_poly.type
_entity_poly.pdbx_seq_one_letter_code
_entity_poly.pdbx_strand_id
1 'polypeptide(L)'
;GAKEDGIDFDTSIKLSGSRFVVLKDKFAMLERALINFMLDTHVNEFKYTEISPPLIVNEDVMFGTGQLPKCESDQFEIKFDNSDQRKFLIPTAEVVLTNLVRKSIIEKNLLPKRFVASTPCFRKEAGSYGKDTKGMIRQHQFYKVELVSIVEQNKCLEELERMLVCAESILENLDI
;
A
#
# COMPACT_ATOMS: atom_id res chain seq x y z
N GLY A 1 10.75 22.07 1.65
CA GLY A 1 10.03 21.13 2.52
C GLY A 1 10.75 20.78 3.83
N ALA A 2 12.09 20.72 3.86
CA ALA A 2 12.84 20.28 5.06
C ALA A 2 12.97 21.31 6.20
N LYS A 3 12.30 22.44 6.12
CA LYS A 3 12.34 23.50 7.14
C LYS A 3 10.96 23.84 7.74
N GLU A 4 9.96 23.00 7.48
CA GLU A 4 8.64 23.23 8.03
C GLU A 4 8.47 22.50 9.36
N ASP A 5 8.02 23.19 10.39
CA ASP A 5 7.89 22.68 11.76
C ASP A 5 7.04 21.41 11.94
N GLY A 6 6.29 21.02 10.91
CA GLY A 6 5.43 19.83 10.94
C GLY A 6 6.03 18.55 10.32
N ILE A 7 7.25 18.59 9.76
CA ILE A 7 7.96 17.43 9.20
C ILE A 7 9.25 17.22 9.96
N ASP A 8 9.29 16.23 10.87
CA ASP A 8 10.36 16.08 11.86
C ASP A 8 11.17 14.80 11.58
N PHE A 9 12.29 14.98 10.91
CA PHE A 9 13.25 13.89 10.63
C PHE A 9 14.16 13.60 11.83
N ASP A 10 14.50 14.61 12.62
CA ASP A 10 15.44 14.43 13.75
C ASP A 10 14.81 13.58 14.84
N THR A 11 13.54 13.76 15.13
CA THR A 11 12.81 12.90 16.05
C THR A 11 12.65 11.49 15.48
N SER A 12 12.35 11.34 14.18
CA SER A 12 12.20 10.03 13.57
C SER A 12 13.49 9.21 13.60
N ILE A 13 14.65 9.86 13.45
CA ILE A 13 15.97 9.21 13.57
C ILE A 13 16.17 8.63 14.98
N LYS A 14 15.77 9.36 16.02
CA LYS A 14 15.83 8.89 17.41
C LYS A 14 14.89 7.72 17.69
N LEU A 15 13.71 7.71 17.04
CA LEU A 15 12.70 6.68 17.25
C LEU A 15 12.99 5.39 16.47
N SER A 16 13.41 5.51 15.20
CA SER A 16 13.42 4.38 14.28
C SER A 16 14.60 4.35 13.31
N GLY A 17 15.40 5.42 13.25
CA GLY A 17 16.52 5.54 12.33
C GLY A 17 16.19 6.38 11.07
N SER A 18 17.04 6.24 10.06
CA SER A 18 16.85 6.92 8.77
C SER A 18 15.66 6.37 8.00
N ARG A 19 15.15 7.15 7.02
CA ARG A 19 14.02 6.77 6.15
C ARG A 19 12.69 6.58 6.89
N PHE A 20 12.55 7.22 8.03
CA PHE A 20 11.28 7.41 8.71
C PHE A 20 11.01 8.90 8.83
N VAL A 21 9.77 9.27 9.05
CA VAL A 21 9.33 10.66 9.27
C VAL A 21 8.30 10.71 10.38
N VAL A 22 8.33 11.78 11.17
CA VAL A 22 7.25 12.13 12.08
C VAL A 22 6.54 13.34 11.50
N LEU A 23 5.28 13.16 11.16
CA LEU A 23 4.41 14.25 10.74
C LEU A 23 3.66 14.81 11.95
N LYS A 24 3.54 16.14 12.03
CA LYS A 24 2.90 16.85 13.13
C LYS A 24 1.87 17.84 12.59
N ASP A 25 0.89 18.16 13.44
CA ASP A 25 -0.13 19.19 13.23
C ASP A 25 -0.77 19.13 11.82
N LYS A 26 -0.65 20.19 11.05
CA LYS A 26 -1.25 20.33 9.71
C LYS A 26 -0.80 19.25 8.72
N PHE A 27 0.44 18.72 8.82
CA PHE A 27 0.92 17.67 7.91
C PHE A 27 0.34 16.31 8.26
N ALA A 28 0.20 15.98 9.54
CA ALA A 28 -0.50 14.78 9.96
C ALA A 28 -2.00 14.83 9.60
N MET A 29 -2.61 16.03 9.72
CA MET A 29 -3.99 16.24 9.27
C MET A 29 -4.14 16.13 7.76
N LEU A 30 -3.17 16.66 6.98
CA LEU A 30 -3.15 16.59 5.52
C LEU A 30 -3.02 15.13 5.05
N GLU A 31 -2.10 14.34 5.61
CA GLU A 31 -1.97 12.92 5.27
C GLU A 31 -3.30 12.19 5.47
N ARG A 32 -3.93 12.35 6.62
CA ARG A 32 -5.24 11.75 6.92
C ARG A 32 -6.34 12.26 5.98
N ALA A 33 -6.36 13.55 5.67
CA ALA A 33 -7.33 14.14 4.76
C ALA A 33 -7.21 13.57 3.35
N LEU A 34 -5.98 13.44 2.84
CA LEU A 34 -5.71 12.82 1.53
C LEU A 34 -6.12 11.34 1.49
N ILE A 35 -5.82 10.58 2.55
CA ILE A 35 -6.24 9.18 2.66
C ILE A 35 -7.77 9.08 2.58
N ASN A 36 -8.48 9.85 3.39
CA ASN A 36 -9.94 9.81 3.40
C ASN A 36 -10.52 10.26 2.06
N PHE A 37 -10.00 11.34 1.48
CA PHE A 37 -10.43 11.83 0.18
C PHE A 37 -10.30 10.76 -0.91
N MET A 38 -9.13 10.09 -0.99
CA MET A 38 -8.91 9.02 -1.98
C MET A 38 -9.85 7.83 -1.76
N LEU A 39 -10.02 7.38 -0.51
CA LEU A 39 -10.94 6.28 -0.18
C LEU A 39 -12.38 6.64 -0.54
N ASP A 40 -12.85 7.80 -0.10
CA ASP A 40 -14.22 8.26 -0.35
C ASP A 40 -14.51 8.39 -1.84
N THR A 41 -13.57 8.93 -2.62
CA THR A 41 -13.68 9.03 -4.08
C THR A 41 -13.83 7.65 -4.71
N HIS A 42 -12.92 6.73 -4.38
CA HIS A 42 -12.95 5.39 -4.98
C HIS A 42 -14.19 4.58 -4.58
N VAL A 43 -14.65 4.72 -3.34
CA VAL A 43 -15.86 4.03 -2.87
C VAL A 43 -17.12 4.64 -3.47
N ASN A 44 -17.27 5.96 -3.36
CA ASN A 44 -18.53 6.63 -3.70
C ASN A 44 -18.72 6.80 -5.22
N GLU A 45 -17.66 7.20 -5.93
CA GLU A 45 -17.72 7.49 -7.37
C GLU A 45 -17.43 6.24 -8.21
N PHE A 46 -16.35 5.51 -7.89
CA PHE A 46 -15.87 4.38 -8.68
C PHE A 46 -16.36 3.01 -8.21
N LYS A 47 -17.14 2.96 -7.12
CA LYS A 47 -17.81 1.73 -6.61
C LYS A 47 -16.83 0.62 -6.22
N TYR A 48 -15.68 0.99 -5.67
CA TYR A 48 -14.80 0.06 -5.01
C TYR A 48 -15.37 -0.34 -3.64
N THR A 49 -15.10 -1.58 -3.23
CA THR A 49 -15.38 -2.05 -1.88
C THR A 49 -14.17 -1.76 -1.00
N GLU A 50 -14.34 -0.96 0.02
CA GLU A 50 -13.27 -0.68 0.99
C GLU A 50 -13.00 -1.92 1.84
N ILE A 51 -11.73 -2.23 2.03
CA ILE A 51 -11.24 -3.36 2.82
C ILE A 51 -10.26 -2.83 3.88
N SER A 52 -10.44 -3.27 5.12
CA SER A 52 -9.46 -3.08 6.20
C SER A 52 -8.75 -4.42 6.47
N PRO A 53 -7.61 -4.69 5.82
CA PRO A 53 -6.95 -5.98 5.88
C PRO A 53 -5.93 -6.08 7.02
N PRO A 54 -5.50 -7.31 7.41
CA PRO A 54 -4.35 -7.48 8.27
C PRO A 54 -3.06 -7.01 7.59
N LEU A 55 -2.12 -6.48 8.39
CA LEU A 55 -0.83 -5.97 7.91
C LEU A 55 0.30 -7.00 8.03
N ILE A 56 0.08 -8.06 8.79
CA ILE A 56 0.99 -9.18 8.97
C ILE A 56 0.42 -10.37 8.22
N VAL A 57 1.19 -10.91 7.29
CA VAL A 57 0.75 -11.99 6.41
C VAL A 57 1.68 -13.19 6.46
N ASN A 58 1.15 -14.35 6.08
CA ASN A 58 1.92 -15.58 5.93
C ASN A 58 2.79 -15.53 4.66
N GLU A 59 3.85 -16.32 4.65
CA GLU A 59 4.77 -16.45 3.52
C GLU A 59 4.06 -16.78 2.20
N ASP A 60 3.10 -17.68 2.24
CA ASP A 60 2.37 -18.13 1.05
C ASP A 60 1.47 -17.04 0.42
N VAL A 61 1.08 -16.04 1.19
CA VAL A 61 0.37 -14.84 0.70
C VAL A 61 1.34 -13.94 -0.08
N MET A 62 2.58 -13.81 0.38
CA MET A 62 3.65 -13.08 -0.32
C MET A 62 4.05 -13.73 -1.64
N PHE A 63 4.06 -15.08 -1.68
CA PHE A 63 4.25 -15.84 -2.92
C PHE A 63 3.14 -15.60 -3.93
N GLY A 64 1.90 -15.52 -3.48
CA GLY A 64 0.72 -15.37 -4.32
C GLY A 64 0.73 -14.12 -5.22
N THR A 65 1.48 -13.09 -4.85
CA THR A 65 1.65 -11.83 -5.60
C THR A 65 3.07 -11.59 -6.11
N GLY A 66 3.94 -12.62 -6.03
CA GLY A 66 5.32 -12.56 -6.56
C GLY A 66 6.28 -11.70 -5.76
N GLN A 67 5.94 -11.30 -4.52
CA GLN A 67 6.88 -10.61 -3.62
C GLN A 67 8.01 -11.53 -3.18
N LEU A 68 7.71 -12.81 -2.99
CA LEU A 68 8.68 -13.86 -2.75
C LEU A 68 8.76 -14.81 -3.97
N PRO A 69 9.95 -15.36 -4.26
CA PRO A 69 11.25 -15.11 -3.61
C PRO A 69 11.96 -13.85 -4.14
N LYS A 70 11.46 -13.24 -5.23
CA LYS A 70 12.18 -12.23 -6.02
C LYS A 70 12.63 -11.00 -5.21
N CYS A 71 11.78 -10.51 -4.31
CA CYS A 71 11.99 -9.29 -3.54
C CYS A 71 12.23 -9.58 -2.06
N GLU A 72 12.71 -10.75 -1.68
CA GLU A 72 12.85 -11.17 -0.28
C GLU A 72 13.74 -10.22 0.55
N SER A 73 14.84 -9.74 -0.03
CA SER A 73 15.75 -8.81 0.63
C SER A 73 15.09 -7.47 1.01
N ASP A 74 13.98 -7.13 0.36
CA ASP A 74 13.24 -5.89 0.57
C ASP A 74 12.10 -6.02 1.60
N GLN A 75 11.80 -7.25 2.05
CA GLN A 75 10.68 -7.53 2.94
C GLN A 75 11.09 -7.48 4.41
N PHE A 76 10.20 -6.95 5.26
CA PHE A 76 10.32 -7.06 6.72
C PHE A 76 9.69 -8.38 7.18
N GLU A 77 10.55 -9.33 7.52
CA GLU A 77 10.14 -10.57 8.17
C GLU A 77 9.97 -10.36 9.67
N ILE A 78 8.93 -10.94 10.25
CA ILE A 78 8.62 -10.87 11.67
C ILE A 78 8.73 -12.27 12.27
N LYS A 79 9.44 -12.38 13.38
CA LYS A 79 9.41 -13.58 14.22
C LYS A 79 8.14 -13.53 15.08
N PHE A 80 7.30 -14.53 14.90
CA PHE A 80 6.04 -14.65 15.61
C PHE A 80 6.07 -15.93 16.45
N ASP A 81 6.35 -15.78 17.73
CA ASP A 81 6.50 -16.88 18.70
C ASP A 81 7.47 -18.01 18.26
N ASN A 82 7.28 -19.21 18.77
CA ASN A 82 8.04 -20.41 18.39
C ASN A 82 7.49 -21.13 17.15
N SER A 83 6.81 -20.41 16.29
CA SER A 83 6.23 -20.94 15.07
C SER A 83 7.28 -20.98 13.95
N ASP A 84 7.40 -22.11 13.26
CA ASP A 84 8.23 -22.24 12.05
C ASP A 84 7.64 -21.48 10.84
N GLN A 85 6.45 -20.90 10.97
CA GLN A 85 5.80 -20.13 9.92
C GLN A 85 6.42 -18.73 9.82
N ARG A 86 6.99 -18.41 8.68
CA ARG A 86 7.46 -17.07 8.36
C ARG A 86 6.28 -16.12 8.17
N LYS A 87 6.40 -14.95 8.77
CA LYS A 87 5.42 -13.87 8.63
C LYS A 87 6.12 -12.59 8.20
N PHE A 88 5.38 -11.75 7.48
CA PHE A 88 5.91 -10.54 6.88
C PHE A 88 4.98 -9.36 7.12
N LEU A 89 5.54 -8.17 7.29
CA LEU A 89 4.80 -6.92 7.12
C LEU A 89 4.52 -6.71 5.63
N ILE A 90 3.33 -6.27 5.27
CA ILE A 90 2.96 -6.05 3.88
C ILE A 90 3.76 -4.90 3.25
N PRO A 91 4.37 -5.07 2.06
CA PRO A 91 4.98 -3.98 1.31
C PRO A 91 3.98 -3.15 0.51
N THR A 92 2.76 -3.65 0.37
CA THR A 92 1.65 -3.11 -0.41
C THR A 92 0.36 -3.84 -0.04
N ALA A 93 -0.78 -3.16 -0.06
CA ALA A 93 -2.07 -3.79 0.16
C ALA A 93 -2.47 -4.76 -0.97
N GLU A 94 -1.86 -4.68 -2.16
CA GLU A 94 -2.01 -5.66 -3.24
C GLU A 94 -1.88 -7.10 -2.74
N VAL A 95 -0.89 -7.34 -1.87
CA VAL A 95 -0.62 -8.66 -1.29
C VAL A 95 -1.85 -9.26 -0.61
N VAL A 96 -2.55 -8.48 0.19
CA VAL A 96 -3.73 -8.95 0.92
C VAL A 96 -4.99 -8.90 0.07
N LEU A 97 -5.20 -7.84 -0.71
CA LEU A 97 -6.41 -7.66 -1.52
C LEU A 97 -6.54 -8.73 -2.61
N THR A 98 -5.44 -9.06 -3.29
CA THR A 98 -5.43 -10.11 -4.31
C THR A 98 -5.67 -11.49 -3.70
N ASN A 99 -5.12 -11.75 -2.52
CA ASN A 99 -5.28 -13.03 -1.82
C ASN A 99 -6.66 -13.22 -1.17
N LEU A 100 -7.55 -12.21 -1.13
CA LEU A 100 -8.93 -12.38 -0.68
C LEU A 100 -9.69 -13.45 -1.51
N VAL A 101 -9.30 -13.62 -2.76
CA VAL A 101 -9.92 -14.60 -3.67
C VAL A 101 -9.04 -15.81 -3.93
N ARG A 102 -7.93 -15.94 -3.19
CA ARG A 102 -6.98 -17.03 -3.36
C ARG A 102 -7.63 -18.40 -3.14
N LYS A 103 -7.32 -19.37 -4.01
CA LYS A 103 -7.88 -20.73 -3.99
C LYS A 103 -9.42 -20.78 -4.04
N SER A 104 -10.06 -19.72 -4.56
CA SER A 104 -11.50 -19.65 -4.75
C SER A 104 -11.86 -19.76 -6.22
N ILE A 105 -12.98 -20.39 -6.51
CA ILE A 105 -13.65 -20.32 -7.82
C ILE A 105 -14.71 -19.24 -7.69
N ILE A 106 -14.62 -18.19 -8.52
CA ILE A 106 -15.55 -17.06 -8.49
C ILE A 106 -16.54 -17.24 -9.62
N GLU A 107 -17.82 -17.22 -9.29
CA GLU A 107 -18.89 -17.22 -10.29
C GLU A 107 -18.81 -15.94 -11.14
N LYS A 108 -19.07 -16.09 -12.44
CA LYS A 108 -18.96 -15.00 -13.42
C LYS A 108 -19.84 -13.81 -13.09
N ASN A 109 -21.04 -14.04 -12.56
CA ASN A 109 -21.98 -12.99 -12.15
C ASN A 109 -21.54 -12.19 -10.92
N LEU A 110 -20.50 -12.64 -10.20
CA LEU A 110 -19.89 -11.94 -9.07
C LEU A 110 -18.68 -11.08 -9.48
N LEU A 111 -18.38 -11.02 -10.78
CA LEU A 111 -17.32 -10.18 -11.35
C LEU A 111 -17.93 -8.92 -12.00
N PRO A 112 -17.24 -7.80 -12.02
CA PRO A 112 -15.94 -7.55 -11.42
C PRO A 112 -16.00 -7.41 -9.91
N LYS A 113 -14.91 -7.82 -9.19
CA LYS A 113 -14.68 -7.44 -7.80
C LYS A 113 -13.63 -6.35 -7.75
N ARG A 114 -13.93 -5.23 -7.12
CA ARG A 114 -13.06 -4.06 -7.01
C ARG A 114 -12.85 -3.73 -5.55
N PHE A 115 -11.61 -3.76 -5.12
CA PHE A 115 -11.22 -3.53 -3.73
C PHE A 115 -10.31 -2.31 -3.61
N VAL A 116 -10.52 -1.50 -2.58
CA VAL A 116 -9.64 -0.40 -2.20
C VAL A 116 -9.25 -0.56 -0.74
N ALA A 117 -8.00 -0.27 -0.42
CA ALA A 117 -7.54 -0.21 0.97
C ALA A 117 -6.51 0.91 1.14
N SER A 118 -6.56 1.60 2.27
CA SER A 118 -5.46 2.42 2.75
C SER A 118 -4.72 1.67 3.84
N THR A 119 -3.45 1.43 3.62
CA THR A 119 -2.61 0.72 4.60
C THR A 119 -1.26 1.37 4.76
N PRO A 120 -0.64 1.30 5.95
CA PRO A 120 0.80 1.41 6.03
C PRO A 120 1.44 0.27 5.23
N CYS A 121 2.52 0.61 4.52
CA CYS A 121 3.32 -0.30 3.71
C CYS A 121 4.76 -0.27 4.20
N PHE A 122 5.45 -1.41 4.16
CA PHE A 122 6.77 -1.57 4.77
C PHE A 122 7.77 -2.13 3.76
N ARG A 123 8.87 -1.40 3.50
CA ARG A 123 9.92 -1.80 2.56
C ARG A 123 11.31 -1.52 3.13
N LYS A 124 12.22 -2.48 3.05
CA LYS A 124 13.62 -2.28 3.48
C LYS A 124 14.40 -1.38 2.52
N GLU A 125 13.92 -1.17 1.29
CA GLU A 125 14.59 -0.36 0.27
C GLU A 125 16.05 -0.81 0.02
N ALA A 126 16.27 -2.13 0.02
CA ALA A 126 17.59 -2.76 -0.01
C ALA A 126 18.42 -2.42 -1.25
N GLY A 127 17.76 -2.14 -2.40
CA GLY A 127 18.42 -1.77 -3.64
C GLY A 127 18.84 -0.29 -3.75
N SER A 128 18.51 0.55 -2.76
CA SER A 128 18.67 2.00 -2.83
C SER A 128 19.81 2.54 -1.94
N TYR A 129 20.90 1.80 -1.82
CA TYR A 129 22.06 2.20 -1.02
C TYR A 129 22.58 3.60 -1.45
N GLY A 130 22.56 4.55 -0.50
CA GLY A 130 23.06 5.91 -0.71
C GLY A 130 22.16 6.84 -1.52
N LYS A 131 21.04 6.37 -2.06
CA LYS A 131 20.07 7.19 -2.78
C LYS A 131 18.91 7.58 -1.87
N ASP A 132 18.51 8.86 -1.91
CA ASP A 132 17.32 9.39 -1.21
C ASP A 132 17.26 9.01 0.28
N THR A 133 18.40 9.05 0.98
CA THR A 133 18.48 8.76 2.42
C THR A 133 17.93 9.90 3.28
N LYS A 134 17.72 11.06 2.68
CA LYS A 134 17.13 12.24 3.31
C LYS A 134 15.80 12.61 2.64
N GLY A 135 14.84 13.06 3.45
CA GLY A 135 13.53 13.44 2.95
C GLY A 135 12.52 12.30 2.94
N MET A 136 11.40 12.48 2.22
CA MET A 136 10.23 11.59 2.22
C MET A 136 10.10 10.72 0.96
N ILE A 137 11.07 10.78 0.03
CA ILE A 137 10.95 10.09 -1.28
C ILE A 137 11.02 8.58 -1.12
N ARG A 138 11.91 8.10 -0.21
CA ARG A 138 12.06 6.66 0.08
C ARG A 138 11.98 6.43 1.58
N GLN A 139 10.92 5.76 2.00
CA GLN A 139 10.64 5.49 3.40
C GLN A 139 10.50 3.99 3.64
N HIS A 140 10.93 3.52 4.82
CA HIS A 140 10.71 2.16 5.28
C HIS A 140 9.24 1.89 5.64
N GLN A 141 8.51 2.94 6.00
CA GLN A 141 7.09 2.92 6.30
C GLN A 141 6.41 4.13 5.66
N PHE A 142 5.34 3.91 4.90
CA PHE A 142 4.53 4.95 4.28
C PHE A 142 3.10 4.47 4.11
N TYR A 143 2.15 5.39 3.96
CA TYR A 143 0.76 5.05 3.64
C TYR A 143 0.54 4.99 2.13
N LYS A 144 -0.29 4.04 1.71
CA LYS A 144 -0.70 3.90 0.31
C LYS A 144 -2.18 3.53 0.23
N VAL A 145 -2.92 4.23 -0.63
CA VAL A 145 -4.26 3.81 -1.07
C VAL A 145 -4.08 2.95 -2.31
N GLU A 146 -4.48 1.68 -2.22
CA GLU A 146 -4.28 0.66 -3.24
C GLU A 146 -5.59 0.24 -3.86
N LEU A 147 -5.63 0.11 -5.18
CA LEU A 147 -6.75 -0.41 -5.94
C LEU A 147 -6.41 -1.80 -6.49
N VAL A 148 -7.32 -2.76 -6.34
CA VAL A 148 -7.21 -4.08 -6.96
C VAL A 148 -8.54 -4.44 -7.59
N SER A 149 -8.50 -4.93 -8.83
CA SER A 149 -9.67 -5.40 -9.55
C SER A 149 -9.49 -6.86 -9.98
N ILE A 150 -10.49 -7.68 -9.73
CA ILE A 150 -10.60 -9.07 -10.18
C ILE A 150 -11.69 -9.12 -11.24
N VAL A 151 -11.29 -9.44 -12.47
CA VAL A 151 -12.17 -9.40 -13.65
C VAL A 151 -12.06 -10.66 -14.50
N GLU A 152 -12.95 -10.83 -15.47
CA GLU A 152 -12.79 -11.86 -16.50
C GLU A 152 -11.54 -11.57 -17.34
N GLN A 153 -10.84 -12.63 -17.78
CA GLN A 153 -9.58 -12.52 -18.53
C GLN A 153 -9.67 -11.59 -19.75
N ASN A 154 -10.77 -11.66 -20.49
CA ASN A 154 -11.00 -10.84 -21.68
C ASN A 154 -11.36 -9.37 -21.36
N LYS A 155 -11.52 -9.01 -20.09
CA LYS A 155 -11.82 -7.66 -19.60
C LYS A 155 -10.63 -6.96 -18.94
N CYS A 156 -9.47 -7.62 -18.85
CA CYS A 156 -8.31 -7.08 -18.13
C CYS A 156 -7.82 -5.74 -18.68
N LEU A 157 -7.75 -5.57 -20.01
CA LEU A 157 -7.26 -4.30 -20.60
C LEU A 157 -8.27 -3.17 -20.39
N GLU A 158 -9.57 -3.43 -20.57
CA GLU A 158 -10.62 -2.46 -20.32
C GLU A 158 -10.63 -2.00 -18.85
N GLU A 159 -10.46 -2.93 -17.93
CA GLU A 159 -10.38 -2.60 -16.50
C GLU A 159 -9.10 -1.87 -16.13
N LEU A 160 -7.96 -2.15 -16.79
CA LEU A 160 -6.71 -1.43 -16.58
C LEU A 160 -6.87 0.06 -16.94
N GLU A 161 -7.45 0.35 -18.11
CA GLU A 161 -7.75 1.74 -18.53
C GLU A 161 -8.70 2.42 -17.55
N ARG A 162 -9.72 1.71 -17.09
CA ARG A 162 -10.64 2.22 -16.07
C ARG A 162 -9.91 2.54 -14.75
N MET A 163 -8.99 1.68 -14.32
CA MET A 163 -8.20 1.91 -13.10
C MET A 163 -7.28 3.13 -13.25
N LEU A 164 -6.74 3.35 -14.43
CA LEU A 164 -5.95 4.54 -14.72
C LEU A 164 -6.80 5.80 -14.54
N VAL A 165 -8.00 5.85 -15.12
CA VAL A 165 -8.94 6.96 -14.92
C VAL A 165 -9.27 7.18 -13.44
N CYS A 166 -9.45 6.12 -12.65
CA CYS A 166 -9.65 6.24 -11.20
C CYS A 166 -8.47 6.92 -10.49
N ALA A 167 -7.24 6.62 -10.91
CA ALA A 167 -6.05 7.23 -10.31
C ALA A 167 -5.87 8.69 -10.77
N GLU A 168 -6.08 8.97 -12.05
CA GLU A 168 -5.98 10.32 -12.63
C GLU A 168 -7.00 11.28 -12.01
N SER A 169 -8.24 10.81 -11.76
CA SER A 169 -9.27 11.63 -11.14
C SER A 169 -8.88 12.21 -9.77
N ILE A 170 -8.02 11.50 -9.03
CA ILE A 170 -7.50 12.02 -7.75
C ILE A 170 -6.61 13.24 -8.00
N LEU A 171 -5.75 13.19 -9.01
CA LEU A 171 -4.85 14.30 -9.37
C LEU A 171 -5.65 15.48 -9.91
N GLU A 172 -6.59 15.23 -10.81
CA GLU A 172 -7.48 16.25 -11.36
C GLU A 172 -8.27 16.99 -10.27
N ASN A 173 -8.84 16.23 -9.30
CA ASN A 173 -9.59 16.82 -8.19
C ASN A 173 -8.71 17.60 -7.21
N LEU A 174 -7.40 17.39 -7.24
CA LEU A 174 -6.42 18.13 -6.42
C LEU A 174 -5.72 19.27 -7.20
N ASP A 175 -6.07 19.46 -8.48
CA ASP A 175 -5.42 20.43 -9.38
C ASP A 175 -3.91 20.23 -9.53
N ILE A 176 -3.43 18.96 -9.62
CA ILE A 176 -2.02 18.56 -9.74
C ILE A 176 -1.79 17.56 -10.87
#